data_15a0f8757e1698cbdb97d6cbf84df1f3
#
_entry.id   15a0f8757e1698cbdb97d6cbf84df1f3
#
_cell.length_a   1.000
_cell.length_b   1.000
_cell.length_c   1.000
_cell.angle_alpha   90.00
_cell.angle_beta   90.00
_cell.angle_gamma   90.00
#
_symmetry.space_group_name_H-M   'P 1'
#
loop_
_entity.id
_entity.type
_entity.pdbx_description
1 polymer ?
#
loop_
_entity_poly.entity_id
_entity_poly.type
_entity_poly.pdbx_seq_one_letter_code
_entity_poly.pdbx_strand_id
1 'polypeptide(L)'
;YNCTEGGARIEGAIEKPFKEVCEILLEKNIQKPFPNIKPLNHCKQNELMLKAYYRIYKSIKHCQEFKKEIEATYLNIEKEYLLLTDLNLEENKKKFKLIFTYIDQFKLEIEHIKTNLDFYEILKALLIQFELNLARIYVLNPKTPEDSFNKSLLWIKEHMQYIQMIYGHIEAQEKTLLKNILPLENELKARKLQKWQ
;
A
#
# COMPACT_ATOMS: atom_id res chain seq x y z
N TYR A 1 -11.98 14.74 -29.37
CA TYR A 1 -10.74 15.47 -29.60
C TYR A 1 -9.66 15.02 -28.65
N ASN A 2 -8.41 14.91 -29.13
CA ASN A 2 -7.22 14.78 -28.31
C ASN A 2 -6.57 16.17 -28.17
N CYS A 3 -6.58 16.71 -26.96
CA CYS A 3 -6.09 18.07 -26.67
C CYS A 3 -4.79 18.03 -25.84
N THR A 4 -4.11 16.88 -25.75
CA THR A 4 -2.85 16.76 -25.00
C THR A 4 -1.72 17.33 -25.82
N GLU A 5 -1.23 18.51 -25.45
CA GLU A 5 -0.05 19.12 -26.04
C GLU A 5 1.19 18.31 -25.60
N GLY A 6 1.78 17.55 -26.54
CA GLY A 6 2.95 16.69 -26.29
C GLY A 6 2.64 15.31 -25.71
N GLY A 7 1.37 14.90 -25.66
CA GLY A 7 0.95 13.55 -25.24
C GLY A 7 0.97 12.52 -26.37
N ALA A 8 0.66 11.27 -26.02
CA ALA A 8 0.55 10.18 -26.98
C ALA A 8 -0.61 10.42 -27.96
N ARG A 9 -0.35 10.14 -29.24
CA ARG A 9 -1.40 10.17 -30.26
C ARG A 9 -2.43 9.07 -29.98
N ILE A 10 -3.71 9.45 -29.94
CA ILE A 10 -4.82 8.51 -29.77
C ILE A 10 -5.41 8.20 -31.14
N GLU A 11 -5.33 6.96 -31.57
CA GLU A 11 -5.89 6.53 -32.86
C GLU A 11 -7.41 6.76 -32.89
N GLY A 12 -7.90 7.39 -33.98
CA GLY A 12 -9.30 7.75 -34.13
C GLY A 12 -9.72 9.08 -33.46
N ALA A 13 -8.82 9.75 -32.73
CA ALA A 13 -9.07 11.07 -32.19
C ALA A 13 -8.60 12.19 -33.18
N ILE A 14 -9.33 13.29 -33.21
CA ILE A 14 -8.92 14.50 -33.90
C ILE A 14 -8.02 15.31 -32.98
N GLU A 15 -6.78 15.51 -33.38
CA GLU A 15 -5.81 16.31 -32.60
C GLU A 15 -6.07 17.79 -32.86
N LYS A 16 -6.29 18.54 -31.78
CA LYS A 16 -6.46 19.99 -31.82
C LYS A 16 -5.90 20.64 -30.57
N PRO A 17 -5.36 21.88 -30.67
CA PRO A 17 -4.97 22.63 -29.48
C PRO A 17 -6.17 22.81 -28.54
N PHE A 18 -5.91 22.68 -27.23
CA PHE A 18 -6.97 22.78 -26.21
C PHE A 18 -7.79 24.07 -26.32
N LYS A 19 -7.11 25.20 -26.59
CA LYS A 19 -7.75 26.50 -26.78
C LYS A 19 -8.78 26.47 -27.93
N GLU A 20 -8.42 25.91 -29.09
CA GLU A 20 -9.29 25.81 -30.24
C GLU A 20 -10.54 24.95 -29.96
N VAL A 21 -10.34 23.84 -29.21
CA VAL A 21 -11.47 22.97 -28.80
C VAL A 21 -12.40 23.68 -27.82
N CYS A 22 -11.84 24.45 -26.88
CA CYS A 22 -12.66 25.28 -25.98
C CYS A 22 -13.49 26.32 -26.74
N GLU A 23 -12.90 27.01 -27.70
CA GLU A 23 -13.62 27.99 -28.54
C GLU A 23 -14.78 27.31 -29.32
N ILE A 24 -14.51 26.17 -29.97
CA ILE A 24 -15.53 25.39 -30.70
C ILE A 24 -16.66 24.91 -29.78
N LEU A 25 -16.33 24.50 -28.54
CA LEU A 25 -17.33 24.02 -27.60
C LEU A 25 -18.14 25.15 -26.95
N LEU A 26 -17.52 26.31 -26.72
CA LEU A 26 -18.20 27.50 -26.15
C LEU A 26 -19.10 28.17 -27.16
N GLU A 27 -18.72 28.19 -28.46
CA GLU A 27 -19.57 28.70 -29.54
C GLU A 27 -20.83 27.84 -29.77
N LYS A 28 -20.71 26.53 -29.56
CA LYS A 28 -21.86 25.62 -29.54
C LYS A 28 -22.59 25.78 -28.23
N ASN A 29 -23.60 26.59 -28.20
CA ASN A 29 -24.51 26.71 -27.06
C ASN A 29 -25.17 25.35 -26.77
N ILE A 30 -24.44 24.47 -26.05
CA ILE A 30 -24.91 23.12 -25.71
C ILE A 30 -25.96 23.29 -24.61
N GLN A 31 -27.17 23.66 -25.02
CA GLN A 31 -28.35 23.61 -24.15
C GLN A 31 -28.80 22.15 -23.97
N LYS A 32 -27.91 21.32 -23.41
CA LYS A 32 -28.37 20.04 -22.87
C LYS A 32 -28.89 20.33 -21.46
N PRO A 33 -30.20 20.15 -21.22
CA PRO A 33 -30.69 20.23 -19.86
C PRO A 33 -29.87 19.24 -19.02
N PHE A 34 -29.33 19.70 -17.89
CA PHE A 34 -28.71 18.80 -16.93
C PHE A 34 -29.70 17.67 -16.62
N PRO A 35 -29.28 16.40 -16.69
CA PRO A 35 -30.17 15.31 -16.34
C PRO A 35 -30.69 15.57 -14.91
N ASN A 36 -32.00 15.53 -14.75
CA ASN A 36 -32.62 15.69 -13.42
C ASN A 36 -32.31 14.44 -12.61
N ILE A 37 -31.14 14.45 -11.96
CA ILE A 37 -30.70 13.34 -11.10
C ILE A 37 -31.56 13.39 -9.85
N LYS A 38 -32.52 12.47 -9.76
CA LYS A 38 -33.31 12.33 -8.54
C LYS A 38 -32.40 11.95 -7.36
N PRO A 39 -32.48 12.67 -6.23
CA PRO A 39 -31.73 12.30 -5.05
C PRO A 39 -32.15 10.89 -4.60
N LEU A 40 -31.20 10.14 -4.09
CA LEU A 40 -31.48 8.84 -3.47
C LEU A 40 -32.46 9.04 -2.29
N ASN A 41 -33.41 8.12 -2.13
CA ASN A 41 -34.28 8.12 -0.97
C ASN A 41 -33.47 7.88 0.33
N HIS A 42 -34.03 8.31 1.47
CA HIS A 42 -33.35 8.22 2.75
C HIS A 42 -32.94 6.81 3.15
N CYS A 43 -33.76 5.80 2.85
CA CYS A 43 -33.40 4.39 3.12
C CYS A 43 -32.15 3.97 2.38
N LYS A 44 -32.05 4.30 1.08
CA LYS A 44 -30.90 3.96 0.26
C LYS A 44 -29.63 4.73 0.67
N GLN A 45 -29.80 6.02 1.04
CA GLN A 45 -28.70 6.81 1.60
C GLN A 45 -28.16 6.18 2.88
N ASN A 46 -29.02 5.78 3.80
CA ASN A 46 -28.64 5.15 5.06
C ASN A 46 -27.94 3.81 4.84
N GLU A 47 -28.45 2.98 3.93
CA GLU A 47 -27.80 1.72 3.54
C GLU A 47 -26.39 1.94 3.02
N LEU A 48 -26.21 2.90 2.10
CA LEU A 48 -24.90 3.20 1.51
C LEU A 48 -23.92 3.77 2.54
N MET A 49 -24.41 4.61 3.46
CA MET A 49 -23.57 5.15 4.55
C MET A 49 -23.08 4.04 5.50
N LEU A 50 -23.98 3.13 5.90
CA LEU A 50 -23.61 1.99 6.72
C LEU A 50 -22.59 1.09 5.99
N LYS A 51 -22.80 0.79 4.72
CA LYS A 51 -21.84 0.03 3.91
C LYS A 51 -20.46 0.71 3.85
N ALA A 52 -20.45 2.03 3.62
CA ALA A 52 -19.20 2.81 3.60
C ALA A 52 -18.50 2.78 4.96
N TYR A 53 -19.25 2.97 6.03
CA TYR A 53 -18.72 2.90 7.40
C TYR A 53 -18.06 1.54 7.69
N TYR A 54 -18.77 0.44 7.44
CA TYR A 54 -18.24 -0.89 7.72
C TYR A 54 -17.04 -1.24 6.83
N ARG A 55 -17.02 -0.77 5.59
CA ARG A 55 -15.86 -0.96 4.70
C ARG A 55 -14.63 -0.26 5.28
N ILE A 56 -14.75 1.01 5.69
CA ILE A 56 -13.64 1.76 6.30
C ILE A 56 -13.23 1.12 7.64
N TYR A 57 -14.19 0.76 8.48
CA TYR A 57 -13.93 0.10 9.77
C TYR A 57 -13.17 -1.22 9.60
N LYS A 58 -13.55 -2.04 8.63
CA LYS A 58 -12.84 -3.27 8.30
C LYS A 58 -11.41 -2.99 7.86
N SER A 59 -11.20 -1.97 7.03
CA SER A 59 -9.85 -1.58 6.60
C SER A 59 -8.99 -1.10 7.76
N ILE A 60 -9.57 -0.35 8.73
CA ILE A 60 -8.86 0.04 9.96
C ILE A 60 -8.42 -1.19 10.77
N LYS A 61 -9.32 -2.15 10.95
CA LYS A 61 -9.01 -3.41 11.66
C LYS A 61 -7.86 -4.17 10.98
N HIS A 62 -7.90 -4.31 9.66
CA HIS A 62 -6.83 -4.94 8.91
C HIS A 62 -5.49 -4.21 9.09
N CYS A 63 -5.47 -2.86 9.06
CA CYS A 63 -4.25 -2.09 9.35
C CYS A 63 -3.70 -2.43 10.75
N GLN A 64 -4.57 -2.49 11.76
CA GLN A 64 -4.18 -2.75 13.14
C GLN A 64 -3.63 -4.17 13.34
N GLU A 65 -4.26 -5.16 12.72
CA GLU A 65 -3.82 -6.56 12.76
C GLU A 65 -2.48 -6.71 12.07
N PHE A 66 -2.37 -6.22 10.85
CA PHE A 66 -1.14 -6.31 10.08
C PHE A 66 0.04 -5.57 10.72
N LYS A 67 -0.19 -4.41 11.34
CA LYS A 67 0.86 -3.71 12.10
C LYS A 67 1.44 -4.58 13.23
N LYS A 68 0.60 -5.30 13.96
CA LYS A 68 1.06 -6.20 15.04
C LYS A 68 1.92 -7.35 14.49
N GLU A 69 1.53 -7.91 13.36
CA GLU A 69 2.27 -8.99 12.69
C GLU A 69 3.63 -8.49 12.20
N ILE A 70 3.68 -7.32 11.55
CA ILE A 70 4.91 -6.68 11.08
C ILE A 70 5.84 -6.38 12.26
N GLU A 71 5.32 -5.80 13.34
CA GLU A 71 6.10 -5.46 14.53
C GLU A 71 6.69 -6.69 15.18
N ALA A 72 5.90 -7.75 15.36
CA ALA A 72 6.36 -9.01 15.91
C ALA A 72 7.46 -9.66 15.06
N THR A 73 7.28 -9.65 13.74
CA THR A 73 8.27 -10.19 12.79
C THR A 73 9.57 -9.39 12.85
N TYR A 74 9.46 -8.05 12.83
CA TYR A 74 10.63 -7.17 12.94
C TYR A 74 11.43 -7.43 14.22
N LEU A 75 10.76 -7.49 15.37
CA LEU A 75 11.40 -7.73 16.67
C LEU A 75 12.09 -9.10 16.73
N ASN A 76 11.49 -10.12 16.14
CA ASN A 76 12.09 -11.45 16.06
C ASN A 76 13.37 -11.44 15.21
N ILE A 77 13.35 -10.76 14.06
CA ILE A 77 14.53 -10.61 13.19
C ILE A 77 15.61 -9.79 13.90
N GLU A 78 15.25 -8.65 14.49
CA GLU A 78 16.18 -7.76 15.19
C GLU A 78 16.89 -8.46 16.34
N LYS A 79 16.16 -9.23 17.15
CA LYS A 79 16.72 -10.02 18.25
C LYS A 79 17.82 -10.97 17.76
N GLU A 80 17.54 -11.76 16.73
CA GLU A 80 18.53 -12.71 16.20
C GLU A 80 19.68 -11.98 15.49
N TYR A 81 19.38 -10.86 14.80
CA TYR A 81 20.38 -10.05 14.12
C TYR A 81 21.41 -9.45 15.09
N LEU A 82 20.97 -8.93 16.24
CA LEU A 82 21.85 -8.36 17.27
C LEU A 82 22.76 -9.41 17.93
N LEU A 83 22.41 -10.68 17.83
CA LEU A 83 23.21 -11.79 18.35
C LEU A 83 24.23 -12.35 17.34
N LEU A 84 24.24 -11.83 16.10
CA LEU A 84 25.24 -12.23 15.10
C LEU A 84 26.61 -11.67 15.51
N THR A 85 27.62 -12.54 15.51
CA THR A 85 29.00 -12.18 15.88
C THR A 85 29.96 -12.66 14.80
N ASP A 86 31.03 -11.93 14.55
CA ASP A 86 32.02 -12.26 13.51
C ASP A 86 32.83 -13.54 13.85
N LEU A 87 32.77 -14.01 15.09
CA LEU A 87 33.69 -15.01 15.65
C LEU A 87 33.18 -16.46 15.63
N ASN A 88 31.88 -16.72 15.45
CA ASN A 88 31.34 -18.08 15.52
C ASN A 88 30.47 -18.45 14.32
N LEU A 89 31.10 -19.03 13.29
CA LEU A 89 30.43 -19.37 12.02
C LEU A 89 29.27 -20.37 12.19
N GLU A 90 29.38 -21.36 13.09
CA GLU A 90 28.35 -22.39 13.24
C GLU A 90 27.12 -21.86 14.01
N GLU A 91 27.34 -21.00 15.00
CA GLU A 91 26.25 -20.35 15.72
C GLU A 91 25.51 -19.34 14.84
N ASN A 92 26.26 -18.56 14.05
CA ASN A 92 25.69 -17.64 13.09
C ASN A 92 24.85 -18.35 12.03
N LYS A 93 25.23 -19.52 11.54
CA LYS A 93 24.42 -20.32 10.59
C LYS A 93 23.01 -20.63 11.14
N LYS A 94 22.90 -20.99 12.43
CA LYS A 94 21.61 -21.25 13.07
C LYS A 94 20.76 -19.98 13.13
N LYS A 95 21.36 -18.84 13.52
CA LYS A 95 20.69 -17.54 13.59
C LYS A 95 20.25 -17.07 12.23
N PHE A 96 21.09 -17.16 11.21
CA PHE A 96 20.70 -16.86 9.82
C PHE A 96 19.51 -17.70 9.36
N LYS A 97 19.50 -18.99 9.67
CA LYS A 97 18.37 -19.86 9.32
C LYS A 97 17.06 -19.38 9.96
N LEU A 98 17.09 -18.97 11.23
CA LEU A 98 15.92 -18.41 11.91
C LEU A 98 15.47 -17.09 11.28
N ILE A 99 16.39 -16.17 11.03
CA ILE A 99 16.09 -14.88 10.39
C ILE A 99 15.48 -15.10 9.01
N PHE A 100 16.04 -15.99 8.20
CA PHE A 100 15.50 -16.33 6.88
C PHE A 100 14.09 -16.91 6.98
N THR A 101 13.83 -17.76 7.98
CA THR A 101 12.49 -18.29 8.22
C THR A 101 11.48 -17.18 8.53
N TYR A 102 11.83 -16.22 9.40
CA TYR A 102 10.95 -15.07 9.68
C TYR A 102 10.71 -14.20 8.45
N ILE A 103 11.75 -13.94 7.66
CA ILE A 103 11.64 -13.16 6.42
C ILE A 103 10.76 -13.89 5.39
N ASP A 104 10.92 -15.21 5.25
CA ASP A 104 10.11 -15.99 4.31
C ASP A 104 8.64 -16.06 4.74
N GLN A 105 8.35 -16.17 6.04
CA GLN A 105 6.99 -16.03 6.56
C GLN A 105 6.40 -14.65 6.23
N PHE A 106 7.15 -13.59 6.48
CA PHE A 106 6.73 -12.23 6.14
C PHE A 106 6.44 -12.06 4.63
N LYS A 107 7.25 -12.66 3.75
CA LYS A 107 7.00 -12.64 2.31
C LYS A 107 5.68 -13.32 1.95
N LEU A 108 5.32 -14.43 2.60
CA LEU A 108 4.03 -15.08 2.37
C LEU A 108 2.86 -14.19 2.79
N GLU A 109 2.98 -13.47 3.89
CA GLU A 109 1.98 -12.49 4.33
C GLU A 109 1.82 -11.35 3.32
N ILE A 110 2.94 -10.83 2.78
CA ILE A 110 2.91 -9.83 1.70
C ILE A 110 2.23 -10.37 0.43
N GLU A 111 2.45 -11.64 0.05
CA GLU A 111 1.75 -12.24 -1.08
C GLU A 111 0.22 -12.32 -0.83
N HIS A 112 -0.21 -12.62 0.39
CA HIS A 112 -1.62 -12.54 0.75
C HIS A 112 -2.18 -11.12 0.63
N ILE A 113 -1.40 -10.10 1.00
CA ILE A 113 -1.79 -8.69 0.86
C ILE A 113 -1.90 -8.28 -0.62
N LYS A 114 -1.06 -8.81 -1.50
CA LYS A 114 -1.16 -8.57 -2.94
C LYS A 114 -2.51 -8.99 -3.52
N THR A 115 -3.20 -9.94 -2.88
CA THR A 115 -4.58 -10.32 -3.23
C THR A 115 -5.62 -9.35 -2.67
N ASN A 116 -5.26 -8.50 -1.70
CA ASN A 116 -6.12 -7.48 -1.12
C ASN A 116 -5.83 -6.12 -1.77
N LEU A 117 -6.65 -5.76 -2.76
CA LEU A 117 -6.48 -4.54 -3.56
C LEU A 117 -6.35 -3.25 -2.72
N ASP A 118 -6.94 -3.22 -1.52
CA ASP A 118 -6.92 -2.02 -0.66
C ASP A 118 -5.50 -1.66 -0.19
N PHE A 119 -4.59 -2.65 -0.08
CA PHE A 119 -3.20 -2.44 0.34
C PHE A 119 -2.21 -2.47 -0.82
N TYR A 120 -2.47 -3.28 -1.84
CA TYR A 120 -1.51 -3.53 -2.92
C TYR A 120 -1.11 -2.25 -3.66
N GLU A 121 -2.07 -1.41 -4.03
CA GLU A 121 -1.79 -0.19 -4.79
C GLU A 121 -0.91 0.79 -4.00
N ILE A 122 -1.03 0.83 -2.67
CA ILE A 122 -0.23 1.69 -1.79
C ILE A 122 1.19 1.16 -1.67
N LEU A 123 1.35 -0.17 -1.58
CA LEU A 123 2.65 -0.80 -1.35
C LEU A 123 3.42 -1.11 -2.64
N LYS A 124 2.78 -1.05 -3.80
CA LYS A 124 3.38 -1.43 -5.10
C LYS A 124 4.70 -0.72 -5.40
N ALA A 125 4.78 0.59 -5.17
CA ALA A 125 6.01 1.35 -5.40
C ALA A 125 7.15 0.91 -4.47
N LEU A 126 6.82 0.62 -3.21
CA LEU A 126 7.79 0.09 -2.24
C LEU A 126 8.29 -1.30 -2.63
N LEU A 127 7.39 -2.19 -3.09
CA LEU A 127 7.75 -3.52 -3.56
C LEU A 127 8.75 -3.45 -4.71
N ILE A 128 8.49 -2.61 -5.72
CA ILE A 128 9.38 -2.43 -6.86
C ILE A 128 10.75 -1.90 -6.42
N GLN A 129 10.78 -0.88 -5.54
CA GLN A 129 12.04 -0.34 -5.04
C GLN A 129 12.85 -1.36 -4.25
N PHE A 130 12.17 -2.15 -3.41
CA PHE A 130 12.80 -3.22 -2.65
C PHE A 130 13.41 -4.31 -3.57
N GLU A 131 12.69 -4.74 -4.60
CA GLU A 131 13.18 -5.70 -5.58
C GLU A 131 14.43 -5.19 -6.30
N LEU A 132 14.46 -3.90 -6.66
CA LEU A 132 15.64 -3.26 -7.26
C LEU A 132 16.84 -3.23 -6.30
N ASN A 133 16.61 -2.96 -5.01
CA ASN A 133 17.65 -2.96 -4.00
C ASN A 133 18.20 -4.37 -3.78
N LEU A 134 17.32 -5.37 -3.69
CA LEU A 134 17.75 -6.77 -3.58
C LEU A 134 18.55 -7.23 -4.81
N ALA A 135 18.18 -6.81 -6.01
CA ALA A 135 18.91 -7.15 -7.23
C ALA A 135 20.39 -6.69 -7.15
N ARG A 136 20.66 -5.52 -6.54
CA ARG A 136 22.03 -5.04 -6.32
C ARG A 136 22.82 -5.94 -5.38
N ILE A 137 22.17 -6.50 -4.36
CA ILE A 137 22.81 -7.42 -3.42
C ILE A 137 23.06 -8.79 -4.08
N TYR A 138 22.12 -9.27 -4.89
CA TYR A 138 22.25 -10.57 -5.56
C TYR A 138 23.45 -10.64 -6.53
N VAL A 139 23.76 -9.54 -7.23
CA VAL A 139 24.90 -9.51 -8.16
C VAL A 139 26.27 -9.48 -7.47
N LEU A 140 26.32 -9.24 -6.14
CA LEU A 140 27.57 -9.34 -5.40
C LEU A 140 28.04 -10.78 -5.39
N ASN A 141 29.29 -11.00 -5.86
CA ASN A 141 29.91 -12.32 -5.89
C ASN A 141 30.95 -12.46 -4.77
N PRO A 142 30.58 -13.03 -3.62
CA PRO A 142 31.49 -13.18 -2.47
C PRO A 142 32.60 -14.16 -2.81
N LYS A 143 33.85 -13.78 -2.52
CA LYS A 143 35.04 -14.62 -2.76
C LYS A 143 35.57 -15.25 -1.47
N THR A 144 35.25 -14.68 -0.34
CA THR A 144 35.68 -15.15 0.98
C THR A 144 34.48 -15.48 1.87
N PRO A 145 34.67 -16.28 2.93
CA PRO A 145 33.63 -16.48 3.94
C PRO A 145 33.14 -15.17 4.60
N GLU A 146 34.05 -14.21 4.78
CA GLU A 146 33.74 -12.88 5.32
C GLU A 146 32.87 -12.08 4.33
N ASP A 147 33.19 -12.09 3.04
CA ASP A 147 32.34 -11.47 2.02
C ASP A 147 30.94 -12.09 1.99
N SER A 148 30.84 -13.41 2.15
CA SER A 148 29.56 -14.13 2.21
C SER A 148 28.73 -13.73 3.43
N PHE A 149 29.39 -13.58 4.58
CA PHE A 149 28.77 -13.10 5.83
C PHE A 149 28.26 -11.66 5.63
N ASN A 150 29.10 -10.77 5.12
CA ASN A 150 28.76 -9.37 4.85
C ASN A 150 27.60 -9.24 3.86
N LYS A 151 27.59 -10.06 2.80
CA LYS A 151 26.45 -10.12 1.85
C LYS A 151 25.16 -10.52 2.53
N SER A 152 25.22 -11.50 3.42
CA SER A 152 24.03 -11.94 4.20
C SER A 152 23.54 -10.86 5.15
N LEU A 153 24.44 -10.12 5.81
CA LEU A 153 24.09 -8.98 6.64
C LEU A 153 23.41 -7.86 5.84
N LEU A 154 23.94 -7.52 4.66
CA LEU A 154 23.34 -6.54 3.78
C LEU A 154 21.93 -6.95 3.36
N TRP A 155 21.75 -8.23 3.01
CA TRP A 155 20.45 -8.77 2.63
C TRP A 155 19.43 -8.69 3.76
N ILE A 156 19.82 -9.02 4.98
CA ILE A 156 18.97 -8.92 6.18
C ILE A 156 18.61 -7.45 6.45
N LYS A 157 19.60 -6.55 6.44
CA LYS A 157 19.37 -5.11 6.65
C LYS A 157 18.36 -4.53 5.65
N GLU A 158 18.47 -4.90 4.38
CA GLU A 158 17.54 -4.46 3.35
C GLU A 158 16.11 -4.92 3.66
N HIS A 159 15.93 -6.17 4.09
CA HIS A 159 14.63 -6.69 4.51
C HIS A 159 14.09 -5.96 5.75
N MET A 160 14.92 -5.71 6.74
CA MET A 160 14.52 -4.97 7.95
C MET A 160 14.06 -3.54 7.60
N GLN A 161 14.79 -2.83 6.75
CA GLN A 161 14.41 -1.50 6.28
C GLN A 161 13.09 -1.54 5.51
N TYR A 162 12.92 -2.55 4.66
CA TYR A 162 11.68 -2.74 3.92
C TYR A 162 10.48 -2.98 4.85
N ILE A 163 10.63 -3.84 5.86
CA ILE A 163 9.60 -4.11 6.88
C ILE A 163 9.22 -2.82 7.61
N GLN A 164 10.21 -2.00 8.02
CA GLN A 164 9.96 -0.70 8.66
C GLN A 164 9.21 0.28 7.73
N MET A 165 9.56 0.32 6.45
CA MET A 165 8.89 1.18 5.48
C MET A 165 7.43 0.76 5.29
N ILE A 166 7.14 -0.54 5.17
CA ILE A 166 5.77 -1.05 5.10
C ILE A 166 4.99 -0.65 6.36
N TYR A 167 5.58 -0.86 7.54
CA TYR A 167 4.95 -0.45 8.81
C TYR A 167 4.55 1.02 8.80
N GLY A 168 5.47 1.91 8.41
CA GLY A 168 5.22 3.35 8.34
C GLY A 168 4.08 3.70 7.38
N HIS A 169 3.99 3.03 6.23
CA HIS A 169 2.89 3.24 5.27
C HIS A 169 1.55 2.77 5.81
N ILE A 170 1.49 1.59 6.43
CA ILE A 170 0.27 1.07 7.03
C ILE A 170 -0.18 1.93 8.21
N GLU A 171 0.74 2.44 9.02
CA GLU A 171 0.44 3.39 10.09
C GLU A 171 -0.16 4.71 9.56
N ALA A 172 0.41 5.25 8.50
CA ALA A 172 -0.10 6.46 7.85
C ALA A 172 -1.49 6.23 7.25
N GLN A 173 -1.72 5.06 6.65
CA GLN A 173 -3.04 4.67 6.14
C GLN A 173 -4.06 4.54 7.27
N GLU A 174 -3.73 3.86 8.37
CA GLU A 174 -4.60 3.76 9.54
C GLU A 174 -5.00 5.13 10.07
N LYS A 175 -4.03 6.03 10.28
CA LYS A 175 -4.29 7.41 10.74
C LYS A 175 -5.24 8.16 9.79
N THR A 176 -5.06 7.97 8.49
CA THR A 176 -5.93 8.59 7.47
C THR A 176 -7.34 8.02 7.51
N LEU A 177 -7.49 6.70 7.62
CA LEU A 177 -8.79 6.05 7.74
C LEU A 177 -9.53 6.44 9.02
N LEU A 178 -8.83 6.51 10.16
CA LEU A 178 -9.38 6.96 11.43
C LEU A 178 -9.90 8.41 11.35
N LYS A 179 -9.21 9.29 10.63
CA LYS A 179 -9.68 10.65 10.39
C LYS A 179 -10.91 10.68 9.50
N ASN A 180 -10.92 9.87 8.44
CA ASN A 180 -11.97 9.89 7.43
C ASN A 180 -13.26 9.17 7.86
N ILE A 181 -13.21 8.29 8.86
CA ILE A 181 -14.42 7.64 9.39
C ILE A 181 -15.26 8.56 10.28
N LEU A 182 -14.64 9.57 10.90
CA LEU A 182 -15.31 10.47 11.85
C LEU A 182 -16.55 11.20 11.28
N PRO A 183 -16.50 11.79 10.05
CA PRO A 183 -17.69 12.41 9.46
C PRO A 183 -18.87 11.43 9.29
N LEU A 184 -18.57 10.18 8.87
CA LEU A 184 -19.58 9.13 8.74
C LEU A 184 -20.15 8.74 10.11
N GLU A 185 -19.34 8.62 11.13
CA GLU A 185 -19.81 8.35 12.50
C GLU A 185 -20.74 9.41 13.02
N ASN A 186 -20.38 10.68 12.79
CA ASN A 186 -21.21 11.81 13.22
C ASN A 186 -22.57 11.82 12.51
N GLU A 187 -22.57 11.57 11.20
CA GLU A 187 -23.81 11.51 10.41
C GLU A 187 -24.68 10.31 10.79
N LEU A 188 -24.09 9.13 11.04
CA LEU A 188 -24.82 7.95 11.51
C LEU A 188 -25.47 8.20 12.87
N LYS A 189 -24.76 8.89 13.80
CA LYS A 189 -25.30 9.30 15.09
C LYS A 189 -26.46 10.30 14.92
N ALA A 190 -26.30 11.31 14.07
CA ALA A 190 -27.33 12.30 13.79
C ALA A 190 -28.62 11.67 13.25
N ARG A 191 -28.47 10.64 12.40
CA ARG A 191 -29.61 9.87 11.83
C ARG A 191 -30.13 8.77 12.76
N LYS A 192 -29.58 8.63 13.98
CA LYS A 192 -29.95 7.57 14.96
C LYS A 192 -29.85 6.15 14.40
N LEU A 193 -28.89 5.94 13.47
CA LEU A 193 -28.63 4.63 12.91
C LEU A 193 -27.73 3.84 13.87
N GLN A 194 -28.21 2.67 14.29
CA GLN A 194 -27.42 1.80 15.16
C GLN A 194 -26.27 1.17 14.35
N LYS A 195 -25.08 1.22 14.91
CA LYS A 195 -23.94 0.43 14.41
C LYS A 195 -24.21 -1.03 14.80
N TRP A 196 -24.15 -1.94 13.85
CA TRP A 196 -24.13 -3.37 14.15
C TRP A 196 -22.81 -3.66 14.86
N GLN A 197 -22.88 -4.26 16.04
CA GLN A 197 -21.70 -4.71 16.80
C GLN A 197 -21.09 -5.96 16.19
#